data_bf0476d768992604588c1e4882c96ef0
#
_entry.id   bf0476d768992604588c1e4882c96ef0
#
_cell.length_a   1.000
_cell.length_b   1.000
_cell.length_c   1.000
_cell.angle_alpha   90.00
_cell.angle_beta   90.00
_cell.angle_gamma   90.00
#
_symmetry.space_group_name_H-M   'P 1'
#
loop_
_entity.id
_entity.type
_entity.pdbx_description
1 polymer ?
#
loop_
_entity_poly.entity_id
_entity_poly.type
_entity_poly.pdbx_seq_one_letter_code
_entity_poly.pdbx_strand_id
1 'polypeptide(L)'
;MADYILFMHDDAPTYDAGGWDVYLQTLKTNGAFEGGSEIGGGICLRKGVPAADITRHLVGYIRIAAGTMEEAKSLLAGNPHFEAGGTVEIRELPRT
;
A
#
# COMPACT_ATOMS: atom_id res chain seq x y z
N MET A 1 0.14 -7.37 18.02
CA MET A 1 0.42 -7.00 16.63
C MET A 1 -0.53 -5.92 16.18
N ALA A 2 -0.07 -5.02 15.36
CA ALA A 2 -0.89 -3.95 14.79
C ALA A 2 -1.10 -4.19 13.30
N ASP A 3 -2.11 -3.54 12.75
CA ASP A 3 -2.37 -3.58 11.33
C ASP A 3 -1.93 -2.27 10.70
N TYR A 4 -1.38 -2.37 9.49
CA TYR A 4 -0.92 -1.22 8.72
C TYR A 4 -1.41 -1.35 7.29
N ILE A 5 -1.53 -0.22 6.61
CA ILE A 5 -1.81 -0.20 5.18
C ILE A 5 -0.68 0.53 4.48
N LEU A 6 -0.23 -0.06 3.38
CA LEU A 6 0.76 0.55 2.48
C LEU A 6 0.00 1.09 1.28
N PHE A 7 0.10 2.40 1.05
CA PHE A 7 -0.45 3.01 -0.17
C PHE A 7 0.70 3.31 -1.12
N MET A 8 0.65 2.76 -2.32
CA MET A 8 1.61 3.06 -3.36
C MET A 8 1.16 4.29 -4.14
N HIS A 9 2.05 5.27 -4.28
CA HIS A 9 1.77 6.50 -5.02
C HIS A 9 2.19 6.36 -6.48
N ASP A 10 1.52 7.07 -7.37
CA ASP A 10 1.79 7.04 -8.80
C ASP A 10 2.99 7.93 -9.16
N ASP A 11 4.16 7.61 -8.61
CA ASP A 11 5.36 8.42 -8.79
C ASP A 11 6.63 7.59 -9.02
N ALA A 12 6.50 6.30 -9.30
CA ALA A 12 7.66 5.47 -9.58
C ALA A 12 8.26 5.84 -10.94
N PRO A 13 9.56 6.21 -11.01
CA PRO A 13 10.19 6.59 -12.29
C PRO A 13 10.22 5.45 -13.29
N THR A 14 10.35 4.22 -12.82
CA THR A 14 10.30 3.01 -13.64
C THR A 14 9.36 2.03 -12.97
N TYR A 15 8.83 1.09 -13.73
CA TYR A 15 7.92 0.11 -13.18
C TYR A 15 8.29 -1.28 -13.69
N ASP A 16 8.55 -2.19 -12.75
CA ASP A 16 8.80 -3.59 -13.05
C ASP A 16 7.76 -4.43 -12.29
N ALA A 17 6.79 -4.95 -13.03
CA ALA A 17 5.73 -5.77 -12.44
C ALA A 17 6.24 -7.16 -12.03
N GLY A 18 7.42 -7.57 -12.49
CA GLY A 18 7.91 -8.93 -12.29
C GLY A 18 8.27 -9.30 -10.87
N GLY A 19 8.51 -8.32 -10.01
CA GLY A 19 8.88 -8.58 -8.61
C GLY A 19 7.73 -8.77 -7.65
N TRP A 20 6.49 -8.51 -8.08
CA TRP A 20 5.33 -8.56 -7.18
C TRP A 20 5.06 -9.95 -6.63
N ASP A 21 5.14 -10.99 -7.47
CA ASP A 21 4.87 -12.36 -7.02
C ASP A 21 5.83 -12.77 -5.89
N VAL A 22 7.12 -12.46 -6.06
CA VAL A 22 8.14 -12.78 -5.05
C VAL A 22 7.88 -12.00 -3.77
N TYR A 23 7.61 -10.71 -3.88
CA TYR A 23 7.36 -9.85 -2.72
C TYR A 23 6.13 -10.31 -1.93
N LEU A 24 5.01 -10.54 -2.63
CA LEU A 24 3.79 -10.99 -1.96
C LEU A 24 3.97 -12.36 -1.33
N GLN A 25 4.71 -13.26 -1.99
CA GLN A 25 5.00 -14.58 -1.41
C GLN A 25 5.84 -14.44 -0.13
N THR A 26 6.80 -13.52 -0.12
CA THR A 26 7.61 -13.25 1.07
C THR A 26 6.75 -12.76 2.22
N LEU A 27 5.83 -11.84 1.96
CA LEU A 27 4.90 -11.36 2.98
C LEU A 27 4.01 -12.50 3.51
N LYS A 28 3.53 -13.36 2.64
CA LYS A 28 2.70 -14.50 3.03
C LYS A 28 3.49 -15.47 3.89
N THR A 29 4.72 -15.79 3.50
CA THR A 29 5.59 -16.69 4.23
C THR A 29 5.90 -16.17 5.63
N ASN A 30 6.05 -14.86 5.78
CA ASN A 30 6.31 -14.23 7.07
C ASN A 30 5.04 -14.06 7.91
N GLY A 31 3.87 -14.42 7.38
CA GLY A 31 2.61 -14.23 8.09
C GLY A 31 2.15 -12.77 8.16
N ALA A 32 2.76 -11.89 7.37
CA ALA A 32 2.46 -10.46 7.41
C ALA A 32 1.36 -10.02 6.44
N PHE A 33 1.08 -10.81 5.40
CA PHE A 33 0.16 -10.41 4.34
C PHE A 33 -1.30 -10.51 4.81
N GLU A 34 -2.03 -9.40 4.71
CA GLU A 34 -3.45 -9.32 5.10
C GLU A 34 -4.37 -9.01 3.92
N GLY A 35 -3.82 -8.74 2.75
CA GLY A 35 -4.59 -8.44 1.55
C GLY A 35 -4.00 -7.27 0.80
N GLY A 36 -4.50 -7.04 -0.40
CA GLY A 36 -4.08 -5.92 -1.23
C GLY A 36 -4.70 -5.96 -2.60
N SER A 37 -4.58 -4.85 -3.32
CA SER A 37 -5.13 -4.74 -4.68
C SER A 37 -4.58 -3.49 -5.36
N GLU A 38 -4.69 -3.46 -6.67
CA GLU A 38 -4.60 -2.21 -7.41
C GLU A 38 -5.78 -1.32 -7.04
N ILE A 39 -5.58 -0.01 -7.14
CA ILE A 39 -6.64 0.99 -6.96
C ILE A 39 -6.95 1.57 -8.32
N GLY A 40 -8.17 1.36 -8.79
CA GLY A 40 -8.65 1.87 -10.08
C GLY A 40 -9.34 3.21 -9.95
N GLY A 41 -10.12 3.56 -10.98
CA GLY A 41 -10.90 4.77 -10.98
C GLY A 41 -12.10 4.72 -10.03
N GLY A 42 -12.65 5.87 -9.76
CA GLY A 42 -13.80 5.96 -8.86
C GLY A 42 -14.32 7.38 -8.78
N ILE A 43 -15.17 7.65 -7.81
CA ILE A 43 -15.75 8.98 -7.60
C ILE A 43 -15.79 9.31 -6.12
N CYS A 44 -15.86 10.60 -5.82
CA CYS A 44 -16.14 11.08 -4.48
C CYS A 44 -17.60 11.55 -4.41
N LEU A 45 -18.27 11.22 -3.32
CA LEU A 45 -19.64 11.64 -3.06
C LEU A 45 -19.70 12.31 -1.71
N ARG A 46 -20.51 13.36 -1.63
CA ARG A 46 -20.71 14.09 -0.39
C ARG A 46 -22.16 14.55 -0.34
N LYS A 47 -22.80 14.37 0.80
CA LYS A 47 -24.22 14.73 0.96
C LYS A 47 -24.35 16.25 1.12
N GLY A 48 -25.20 16.84 0.30
CA GLY A 48 -25.62 18.23 0.44
C GLY A 48 -24.73 19.29 -0.19
N VAL A 49 -23.47 18.97 -0.52
CA VAL A 49 -22.53 19.88 -1.19
C VAL A 49 -21.69 19.11 -2.19
N PRO A 50 -21.11 19.81 -3.19
CA PRO A 50 -20.22 19.12 -4.14
C PRO A 50 -19.02 18.50 -3.42
N ALA A 51 -18.66 17.29 -3.82
CA ALA A 51 -17.48 16.62 -3.30
C ALA A 51 -16.21 17.18 -3.96
N ALA A 52 -15.08 17.08 -3.25
CA ALA A 52 -13.79 17.37 -3.84
C ALA A 52 -13.45 16.32 -4.91
N ASP A 53 -12.46 16.63 -5.74
CA ASP A 53 -11.96 15.67 -6.73
C ASP A 53 -11.41 14.42 -6.06
N ILE A 54 -11.51 13.29 -6.77
CA ILE A 54 -10.95 12.04 -6.32
C ILE A 54 -9.42 12.18 -6.17
N THR A 55 -8.87 11.49 -5.18
CA THR A 55 -7.43 11.35 -5.03
C THR A 55 -6.87 10.61 -6.23
N ARG A 56 -5.88 11.19 -6.93
CA ARG A 56 -5.40 10.66 -8.20
C ARG A 56 -4.03 10.01 -8.10
N HIS A 57 -3.34 10.15 -6.99
CA HIS A 57 -1.96 9.68 -6.86
C HIS A 57 -1.82 8.29 -6.25
N LEU A 58 -2.91 7.62 -5.91
CA LEU A 58 -2.86 6.28 -5.34
C LEU A 58 -3.09 5.25 -6.44
N VAL A 59 -2.20 4.25 -6.54
CA VAL A 59 -2.30 3.21 -7.58
C VAL A 59 -2.45 1.81 -7.00
N GLY A 60 -2.26 1.63 -5.69
CA GLY A 60 -2.43 0.32 -5.08
C GLY A 60 -2.33 0.39 -3.57
N TYR A 61 -2.73 -0.69 -2.91
CA TYR A 61 -2.56 -0.82 -1.48
C TYR A 61 -2.24 -2.25 -1.09
N ILE A 62 -1.58 -2.40 0.08
CA ILE A 62 -1.36 -3.70 0.72
C ILE A 62 -1.61 -3.51 2.20
N ARG A 63 -2.36 -4.42 2.80
CA ARG A 63 -2.55 -4.46 4.25
C ARG A 63 -1.60 -5.49 4.83
N ILE A 64 -0.90 -5.11 5.90
CA ILE A 64 0.08 -5.96 6.57
C ILE A 64 -0.13 -5.95 8.07
N ALA A 65 0.35 -7.01 8.72
CA ALA A 65 0.43 -7.08 10.18
C ALA A 65 1.90 -6.96 10.59
N ALA A 66 2.17 -6.12 11.58
CA ALA A 66 3.52 -5.94 12.11
C ALA A 66 3.42 -5.57 13.59
N GLY A 67 4.50 -5.75 14.33
CA GLY A 67 4.51 -5.42 15.75
C GLY A 67 4.60 -3.92 16.00
N THR A 68 5.35 -3.21 15.15
CA THR A 68 5.60 -1.78 15.30
C THR A 68 5.70 -1.12 13.93
N MET A 69 5.67 0.21 13.90
CA MET A 69 5.92 0.96 12.66
C MET A 69 7.30 0.64 12.08
N GLU A 70 8.31 0.46 12.93
CA GLU A 70 9.66 0.10 12.45
C GLU A 70 9.67 -1.26 11.75
N GLU A 71 8.93 -2.23 12.28
CA GLU A 71 8.76 -3.52 11.62
C GLU A 71 8.02 -3.37 10.29
N ALA A 72 6.95 -2.57 10.28
CA ALA A 72 6.21 -2.30 9.04
C ALA A 72 7.12 -1.69 7.97
N LYS A 73 8.00 -0.75 8.37
CA LYS A 73 8.98 -0.15 7.46
C LYS A 73 9.93 -1.20 6.89
N SER A 74 10.37 -2.15 7.72
CA SER A 74 11.29 -3.20 7.27
C SER A 74 10.65 -4.11 6.23
N LEU A 75 9.33 -4.22 6.22
CA LEU A 75 8.61 -5.05 5.24
C LEU A 75 8.53 -4.40 3.85
N LEU A 76 9.06 -3.19 3.66
CA LEU A 76 9.17 -2.58 2.34
C LEU A 76 10.31 -3.14 1.51
N ALA A 77 11.29 -3.80 2.13
CA ALA A 77 12.40 -4.37 1.38
C ALA A 77 11.88 -5.36 0.33
N GLY A 78 12.25 -5.15 -0.91
CA GLY A 78 11.80 -5.98 -2.03
C GLY A 78 10.46 -5.57 -2.65
N ASN A 79 9.75 -4.60 -2.07
CA ASN A 79 8.53 -4.06 -2.67
C ASN A 79 8.90 -3.42 -4.02
N PRO A 80 8.38 -3.92 -5.16
CA PRO A 80 8.82 -3.43 -6.47
C PRO A 80 8.59 -1.94 -6.69
N HIS A 81 7.52 -1.39 -6.13
CA HIS A 81 7.23 0.04 -6.25
C HIS A 81 8.26 0.86 -5.46
N PHE A 82 8.56 0.43 -4.23
CA PHE A 82 9.53 1.10 -3.38
C PHE A 82 10.94 1.01 -3.98
N GLU A 83 11.31 -0.17 -4.44
CA GLU A 83 12.65 -0.37 -5.03
C GLU A 83 12.84 0.40 -6.33
N ALA A 84 11.74 0.67 -7.05
CA ALA A 84 11.78 1.49 -8.27
C ALA A 84 11.86 2.99 -8.00
N GLY A 85 11.86 3.40 -6.74
CA GLY A 85 11.92 4.81 -6.36
C GLY A 85 10.55 5.46 -6.15
N GLY A 86 9.47 4.69 -6.17
CA GLY A 86 8.14 5.19 -5.88
C GLY A 86 7.91 5.39 -4.40
N THR A 87 6.96 6.26 -4.06
CA THR A 87 6.59 6.51 -2.68
C THR A 87 5.65 5.44 -2.17
N VAL A 88 5.90 4.95 -0.96
CA VAL A 88 4.97 4.10 -0.23
C VAL A 88 4.62 4.80 1.06
N GLU A 89 3.33 5.05 1.24
CA GLU A 89 2.81 5.69 2.44
C GLU A 89 2.31 4.61 3.40
N ILE A 90 2.83 4.59 4.62
CA ILE A 90 2.44 3.60 5.62
C ILE A 90 1.54 4.28 6.64
N ARG A 91 0.33 3.74 6.82
CA ARG A 91 -0.60 4.26 7.82
C ARG A 91 -0.99 3.14 8.77
N GLU A 92 -1.07 3.46 10.07
CA GLU A 92 -1.59 2.52 11.05
C GLU A 92 -3.11 2.38 10.87
N LEU A 93 -3.59 1.14 11.01
CA LEU A 93 -5.01 0.85 11.05
C LEU A 93 -5.34 0.48 12.50
N PRO A 94 -5.78 1.45 13.32
CA PRO A 94 -6.03 1.15 14.73
C PRO A 94 -7.10 0.08 14.90
N ARG A 95 -6.87 -0.84 15.82
CA ARG A 95 -7.85 -1.85 16.18
C ARG A 95 -8.78 -1.25 17.25
N THR A 96 -10.06 -1.47 17.06
CA THR A 96 -11.08 -0.98 18.01
C THR A 96 -11.65 -2.09 18.87
#